data_cf4d5cc329231b4317f51885e813c285
#
_entry.id   cf4d5cc329231b4317f51885e813c285
#
_cell.length_a   1.000
_cell.length_b   1.000
_cell.length_c   1.000
_cell.angle_alpha   90.00
_cell.angle_beta   90.00
_cell.angle_gamma   90.00
#
_symmetry.space_group_name_H-M   'P 1'
#
loop_
_entity.id
_entity.type
_entity.pdbx_description
1 polymer ?
#
loop_
_entity_poly.entity_id
_entity_poly.type
_entity_poly.pdbx_seq_one_letter_code
_entity_poly.pdbx_strand_id
1 'polypeptide(L)'
;MLVCKKILIFCAFACCGTLFAQNIQNPVLPGVADAGVMKYNGKYYIGGVFTNGDFYVSDDLVHWGKPVHVVTMDNGWSRGSGAGNEQIHANDMFCLNGDFHLYWSVNYWGKDKHAVHIVHAQSKNVLGPYIEPDKKTWMDNRIDPKVFKDDDGQLYMYMVRFTDGNTIWGRKMKNPAEFAGEPVCLFASLPDTWETMDNRV
;
A
#
# COMPACT_ATOMS: atom_id res chain seq x y z
N MET A 1 -68.94 15.07 -33.84
CA MET A 1 -67.69 14.31 -33.94
C MET A 1 -66.74 14.72 -32.79
N LEU A 2 -66.83 14.01 -31.65
CA LEU A 2 -66.07 14.35 -30.46
C LEU A 2 -64.68 13.61 -30.54
N VAL A 3 -63.60 14.40 -30.54
CA VAL A 3 -62.22 13.86 -30.47
C VAL A 3 -61.86 13.74 -29.01
N CYS A 4 -61.72 12.52 -28.53
CA CYS A 4 -61.29 12.21 -27.18
C CYS A 4 -59.74 12.27 -27.12
N LYS A 5 -59.16 13.31 -26.49
CA LYS A 5 -57.76 13.40 -26.23
C LYS A 5 -57.43 12.53 -25.03
N LYS A 6 -56.71 11.43 -25.25
CA LYS A 6 -56.10 10.62 -24.18
C LYS A 6 -54.88 11.37 -23.63
N ILE A 7 -54.95 11.79 -22.37
CA ILE A 7 -53.81 12.32 -21.62
C ILE A 7 -53.09 11.12 -21.04
N LEU A 8 -51.84 10.88 -21.50
CA LEU A 8 -50.91 9.94 -20.89
C LEU A 8 -50.24 10.64 -19.71
N ILE A 9 -50.56 10.21 -18.51
CA ILE A 9 -49.85 10.65 -17.30
C ILE A 9 -48.61 9.75 -17.15
N PHE A 10 -47.42 10.31 -17.38
CA PHE A 10 -46.14 9.67 -17.07
C PHE A 10 -45.89 9.84 -15.58
N CYS A 11 -46.08 8.79 -14.77
CA CYS A 11 -45.58 8.74 -13.40
C CYS A 11 -44.06 8.51 -13.44
N ALA A 12 -43.28 9.57 -13.29
CA ALA A 12 -41.89 9.47 -13.00
C ALA A 12 -41.73 8.97 -11.54
N PHE A 13 -41.41 7.69 -11.36
CA PHE A 13 -40.93 7.18 -10.09
C PHE A 13 -39.56 7.78 -9.84
N ALA A 14 -39.49 8.85 -9.07
CA ALA A 14 -38.25 9.30 -8.45
C ALA A 14 -37.86 8.24 -7.42
N CYS A 15 -36.89 7.36 -7.77
CA CYS A 15 -36.15 6.58 -6.79
C CYS A 15 -35.37 7.56 -5.92
N CYS A 16 -35.97 8.04 -4.84
CA CYS A 16 -35.25 8.65 -3.71
C CYS A 16 -34.46 7.52 -3.02
N GLY A 17 -33.28 7.25 -3.54
CA GLY A 17 -32.31 6.48 -2.78
C GLY A 17 -31.98 7.27 -1.53
N THR A 18 -32.43 6.79 -0.38
CA THR A 18 -31.98 7.30 0.92
C THR A 18 -30.48 7.06 1.01
N LEU A 19 -29.70 8.11 0.80
CA LEU A 19 -28.27 8.12 1.13
C LEU A 19 -28.19 8.07 2.66
N PHE A 20 -28.03 6.88 3.19
CA PHE A 20 -27.63 6.74 4.58
C PHE A 20 -26.20 7.24 4.68
N ALA A 21 -25.99 8.39 5.31
CA ALA A 21 -24.66 8.81 5.71
C ALA A 21 -24.13 7.75 6.70
N GLN A 22 -23.08 7.05 6.30
CA GLN A 22 -22.40 6.13 7.21
C GLN A 22 -21.78 6.96 8.32
N ASN A 23 -22.03 6.55 9.57
CA ASN A 23 -21.44 7.19 10.73
C ASN A 23 -20.00 6.68 10.91
N ILE A 24 -19.05 7.29 10.20
CA ILE A 24 -17.65 6.90 10.23
C ILE A 24 -17.04 7.37 11.55
N GLN A 25 -16.51 6.44 12.32
CA GLN A 25 -15.74 6.71 13.54
C GLN A 25 -14.25 6.42 13.29
N ASN A 26 -13.39 7.36 13.67
CA ASN A 26 -11.95 7.16 13.62
C ASN A 26 -11.41 6.65 14.97
N PRO A 27 -10.45 5.73 14.96
CA PRO A 27 -9.89 5.03 13.79
C PRO A 27 -10.85 3.96 13.25
N VAL A 28 -11.00 3.86 11.93
CA VAL A 28 -11.86 2.84 11.29
C VAL A 28 -11.30 1.42 11.42
N LEU A 29 -10.00 1.28 11.57
CA LEU A 29 -9.31 0.02 11.83
C LEU A 29 -8.18 0.26 12.86
N PRO A 30 -8.45 0.10 14.17
CA PRO A 30 -7.43 0.25 15.20
C PRO A 30 -6.32 -0.80 15.06
N GLY A 31 -5.08 -0.41 15.40
CA GLY A 31 -3.94 -1.34 15.44
C GLY A 31 -3.25 -1.58 14.10
N VAL A 32 -3.55 -0.76 13.08
CA VAL A 32 -2.80 -0.73 11.81
C VAL A 32 -2.17 0.64 11.64
N ALA A 33 -0.86 0.70 11.46
CA ALA A 33 -0.12 1.92 11.16
C ALA A 33 0.61 1.78 9.81
N ASP A 34 1.02 2.90 9.21
CA ASP A 34 1.69 2.98 7.91
C ASP A 34 1.02 2.10 6.84
N ALA A 35 -0.28 2.23 6.75
CA ALA A 35 -1.11 1.29 6.01
C ALA A 35 -1.02 1.47 4.49
N GLY A 36 -0.76 0.38 3.78
CA GLY A 36 -1.00 0.29 2.35
C GLY A 36 -2.43 -0.17 2.06
N VAL A 37 -3.13 0.53 1.18
CA VAL A 37 -4.50 0.18 0.78
C VAL A 37 -4.57 -0.01 -0.72
N MET A 38 -5.16 -1.13 -1.14
CA MET A 38 -5.46 -1.40 -2.55
C MET A 38 -6.95 -1.62 -2.74
N LYS A 39 -7.51 -1.05 -3.81
CA LYS A 39 -8.85 -1.38 -4.30
C LYS A 39 -8.77 -2.37 -5.46
N TYR A 40 -9.44 -3.50 -5.33
CA TYR A 40 -9.49 -4.51 -6.39
C TYR A 40 -10.85 -5.23 -6.38
N ASN A 41 -11.46 -5.39 -7.56
CA ASN A 41 -12.78 -6.03 -7.73
C ASN A 41 -13.85 -5.54 -6.76
N GLY A 42 -13.92 -4.22 -6.55
CA GLY A 42 -14.91 -3.58 -5.69
C GLY A 42 -14.64 -3.67 -4.19
N LYS A 43 -13.60 -4.39 -3.76
CA LYS A 43 -13.18 -4.53 -2.37
C LYS A 43 -11.91 -3.74 -2.08
N TYR A 44 -11.72 -3.43 -0.80
CA TYR A 44 -10.52 -2.77 -0.28
C TYR A 44 -9.73 -3.75 0.57
N TYR A 45 -8.42 -3.73 0.40
CA TYR A 45 -7.45 -4.60 1.09
C TYR A 45 -6.46 -3.70 1.82
N ILE A 46 -6.24 -3.93 3.09
CA ILE A 46 -5.33 -3.13 3.92
C ILE A 46 -4.41 -4.02 4.74
N GLY A 47 -3.15 -3.65 4.79
CA GLY A 47 -2.14 -4.19 5.69
C GLY A 47 -1.21 -3.05 6.14
N GLY A 48 -0.32 -3.32 7.07
CA GLY A 48 0.61 -2.32 7.57
C GLY A 48 1.39 -2.81 8.78
N VAL A 49 1.99 -1.88 9.50
CA VAL A 49 2.69 -2.16 10.75
C VAL A 49 1.72 -2.79 11.76
N PHE A 50 2.22 -3.73 12.55
CA PHE A 50 1.50 -4.52 13.55
C PHE A 50 0.55 -5.59 13.01
N THR A 51 0.43 -5.77 11.69
CA THR A 51 -0.43 -6.83 11.15
C THR A 51 0.27 -8.16 10.97
N ASN A 52 1.59 -8.22 11.08
CA ASN A 52 2.41 -9.44 10.98
C ASN A 52 2.17 -10.27 9.70
N GLY A 53 1.92 -9.60 8.59
CA GLY A 53 1.60 -10.25 7.32
C GLY A 53 0.13 -10.63 7.15
N ASP A 54 -0.74 -10.13 8.01
CA ASP A 54 -2.18 -10.26 7.89
C ASP A 54 -2.79 -9.04 7.20
N PHE A 55 -3.79 -9.27 6.36
CA PHE A 55 -4.54 -8.23 5.68
C PHE A 55 -6.02 -8.30 6.01
N TYR A 56 -6.65 -7.15 6.05
CA TYR A 56 -8.08 -7.01 6.24
C TYR A 56 -8.77 -6.65 4.93
N VAL A 57 -10.03 -7.06 4.80
CA VAL A 57 -10.85 -6.80 3.61
C VAL A 57 -12.10 -6.05 4.01
N SER A 58 -12.46 -5.04 3.21
CA SER A 58 -13.67 -4.26 3.38
C SER A 58 -14.37 -4.03 2.04
N ASP A 59 -15.69 -3.91 2.07
CA ASP A 59 -16.50 -3.48 0.92
C ASP A 59 -16.69 -1.96 0.89
N ASP A 60 -16.48 -1.26 2.01
CA ASP A 60 -16.89 0.13 2.20
C ASP A 60 -15.85 1.03 2.91
N LEU A 61 -14.64 0.50 3.24
CA LEU A 61 -13.59 1.18 4.02
C LEU A 61 -13.96 1.46 5.49
N VAL A 62 -15.12 1.03 5.95
CA VAL A 62 -15.59 1.27 7.32
C VAL A 62 -15.68 -0.04 8.08
N HIS A 63 -16.24 -1.06 7.48
CA HIS A 63 -16.41 -2.37 8.10
C HIS A 63 -15.36 -3.33 7.57
N TRP A 64 -14.47 -3.77 8.45
CA TRP A 64 -13.36 -4.65 8.13
C TRP A 64 -13.64 -6.07 8.62
N GLY A 65 -13.38 -7.04 7.74
CA GLY A 65 -13.47 -8.46 8.06
C GLY A 65 -12.39 -8.94 9.02
N LYS A 66 -12.38 -10.24 9.29
CA LYS A 66 -11.28 -10.86 10.04
C LYS A 66 -9.98 -10.80 9.23
N PRO A 67 -8.81 -10.70 9.89
CA PRO A 67 -7.53 -10.71 9.21
C PRO A 67 -7.31 -12.05 8.49
N VAL A 68 -6.66 -11.97 7.33
CA VAL A 68 -6.22 -13.11 6.52
C VAL A 68 -4.72 -13.05 6.40
N HIS A 69 -4.03 -14.13 6.77
CA HIS A 69 -2.58 -14.22 6.64
C HIS A 69 -2.20 -14.33 5.16
N VAL A 70 -1.41 -13.37 4.66
CA VAL A 70 -1.10 -13.27 3.22
C VAL A 70 0.37 -13.51 2.90
N VAL A 71 1.29 -13.27 3.86
CA VAL A 71 2.72 -13.46 3.67
C VAL A 71 3.40 -13.92 4.94
N THR A 72 4.28 -14.92 4.83
CA THR A 72 5.15 -15.35 5.92
C THR A 72 6.56 -14.85 5.67
N MET A 73 7.08 -14.05 6.58
CA MET A 73 8.46 -13.55 6.56
C MET A 73 9.38 -14.64 7.13
N ASP A 74 9.90 -15.50 6.28
CA ASP A 74 10.63 -16.70 6.69
C ASP A 74 12.13 -16.64 6.40
N ASN A 75 12.64 -15.50 5.95
CA ASN A 75 14.09 -15.28 5.83
C ASN A 75 14.59 -14.32 6.88
N GLY A 76 15.90 -14.47 7.25
CA GLY A 76 16.45 -13.78 8.40
C GLY A 76 16.54 -12.26 8.27
N TRP A 77 16.63 -11.73 7.05
CA TRP A 77 16.76 -10.30 6.81
C TRP A 77 15.40 -9.62 6.61
N SER A 78 14.36 -10.34 6.19
CA SER A 78 13.02 -9.78 6.01
C SER A 78 12.20 -9.69 7.30
N ARG A 79 12.69 -10.27 8.38
CA ARG A 79 12.03 -10.26 9.69
C ARG A 79 12.18 -8.96 10.47
N GLY A 80 13.06 -8.06 10.03
CA GLY A 80 13.44 -6.89 10.84
C GLY A 80 14.35 -7.26 12.02
N SER A 81 14.77 -6.27 12.76
CA SER A 81 15.83 -6.37 13.76
C SER A 81 15.32 -6.60 15.15
N GLY A 82 14.46 -7.27 15.42
CA GLY A 82 14.19 -7.33 16.83
C GLY A 82 13.42 -8.56 17.21
N ALA A 83 13.88 -9.21 18.21
CA ALA A 83 13.26 -10.31 18.89
C ALA A 83 11.74 -10.38 18.64
N GLY A 84 11.32 -11.15 17.63
CA GLY A 84 9.93 -11.44 17.37
C GLY A 84 9.14 -10.37 16.58
N ASN A 85 9.77 -9.34 16.07
CA ASN A 85 9.10 -8.30 15.28
C ASN A 85 9.12 -8.63 13.78
N GLU A 86 8.38 -9.63 13.41
CA GLU A 86 7.99 -9.89 12.04
C GLU A 86 6.95 -8.85 11.64
N GLN A 87 7.40 -7.69 11.15
CA GLN A 87 6.50 -6.59 10.82
C GLN A 87 6.67 -6.16 9.38
N ILE A 88 5.55 -6.01 8.72
CA ILE A 88 5.46 -5.32 7.45
C ILE A 88 5.32 -3.83 7.76
N HIS A 89 6.39 -3.06 7.50
CA HIS A 89 6.33 -1.61 7.61
C HIS A 89 5.99 -0.99 6.28
N ALA A 90 5.10 0.01 6.26
CA ALA A 90 4.78 0.85 5.12
C ALA A 90 4.70 0.05 3.81
N ASN A 91 3.74 -0.84 3.73
CA ASN A 91 3.57 -1.70 2.57
C ASN A 91 2.87 -0.99 1.41
N ASP A 92 3.15 -1.46 0.19
CA ASP A 92 2.37 -1.17 -1.01
C ASP A 92 1.92 -2.46 -1.68
N MET A 93 0.68 -2.46 -2.14
CA MET A 93 0.12 -3.52 -2.98
C MET A 93 -0.10 -3.01 -4.39
N PHE A 94 0.37 -3.73 -5.37
CA PHE A 94 0.26 -3.39 -6.77
C PHE A 94 -0.22 -4.58 -7.61
N CYS A 95 -1.18 -4.35 -8.50
CA CYS A 95 -1.66 -5.39 -9.42
C CYS A 95 -1.26 -5.04 -10.85
N LEU A 96 -0.59 -5.97 -11.52
CA LEU A 96 -0.22 -5.84 -12.93
C LEU A 96 -0.56 -7.12 -13.68
N ASN A 97 -1.41 -7.00 -14.72
CA ASN A 97 -1.80 -8.12 -15.59
C ASN A 97 -2.33 -9.35 -14.85
N GLY A 98 -2.98 -9.15 -13.69
CA GLY A 98 -3.52 -10.24 -12.87
C GLY A 98 -2.52 -10.85 -11.89
N ASP A 99 -1.29 -10.35 -11.86
CA ASP A 99 -0.31 -10.66 -10.82
C ASP A 99 -0.33 -9.60 -9.72
N PHE A 100 -0.29 -10.03 -8.48
CA PHE A 100 -0.27 -9.19 -7.31
C PHE A 100 1.16 -9.13 -6.75
N HIS A 101 1.60 -7.91 -6.48
CA HIS A 101 2.91 -7.62 -5.93
C HIS A 101 2.72 -6.91 -4.59
N LEU A 102 3.44 -7.37 -3.59
CA LEU A 102 3.50 -6.79 -2.26
C LEU A 102 4.93 -6.30 -2.02
N TYR A 103 5.05 -5.06 -1.63
CA TYR A 103 6.32 -4.45 -1.21
C TYR A 103 6.17 -3.99 0.22
N TRP A 104 7.23 -4.11 1.02
CA TRP A 104 7.24 -3.57 2.38
C TRP A 104 8.64 -3.18 2.81
N SER A 105 8.68 -2.34 3.82
CA SER A 105 9.94 -1.94 4.45
C SER A 105 10.29 -2.89 5.57
N VAL A 106 11.58 -3.24 5.65
CA VAL A 106 12.18 -3.89 6.80
C VAL A 106 13.11 -2.89 7.46
N ASN A 107 12.76 -2.47 8.67
CA ASN A 107 13.54 -1.52 9.43
C ASN A 107 14.42 -2.28 10.44
N TYR A 108 15.69 -2.38 10.15
CA TYR A 108 16.64 -3.09 11.00
C TYR A 108 17.26 -2.15 12.05
N TRP A 109 16.62 -2.07 13.22
CA TRP A 109 17.07 -1.24 14.34
C TRP A 109 18.08 -1.89 15.27
N GLY A 110 18.80 -2.93 14.81
CA GLY A 110 19.81 -3.65 15.57
C GLY A 110 21.15 -2.91 15.69
N LYS A 111 22.24 -3.67 15.67
CA LYS A 111 23.61 -3.11 15.74
C LYS A 111 23.90 -2.17 14.58
N ASP A 112 23.32 -2.41 13.43
CA ASP A 112 23.33 -1.54 12.26
C ASP A 112 21.98 -0.83 12.13
N LYS A 113 21.84 0.29 12.81
CA LYS A 113 20.63 1.13 12.82
C LYS A 113 20.22 1.65 11.44
N HIS A 114 21.10 1.54 10.47
CA HIS A 114 20.89 2.07 9.13
C HIS A 114 20.53 0.99 8.11
N ALA A 115 20.48 -0.26 8.53
CA ALA A 115 20.05 -1.35 7.67
C ALA A 115 18.52 -1.30 7.51
N VAL A 116 18.10 -0.73 6.38
CA VAL A 116 16.72 -0.70 5.93
C VAL A 116 16.65 -1.30 4.55
N HIS A 117 15.58 -2.06 4.30
CA HIS A 117 15.44 -2.79 3.03
C HIS A 117 14.01 -2.76 2.55
N ILE A 118 13.85 -2.71 1.23
CA ILE A 118 12.58 -2.96 0.57
C ILE A 118 12.54 -4.41 0.11
N VAL A 119 11.53 -5.12 0.57
CA VAL A 119 11.24 -6.51 0.20
C VAL A 119 10.15 -6.55 -0.85
N HIS A 120 10.19 -7.54 -1.73
CA HIS A 120 9.16 -7.81 -2.72
C HIS A 120 8.70 -9.26 -2.65
N ALA A 121 7.39 -9.45 -2.68
CA ALA A 121 6.77 -10.76 -2.85
C ALA A 121 5.65 -10.69 -3.89
N GLN A 122 5.29 -11.82 -4.46
CA GLN A 122 4.26 -11.90 -5.49
C GLN A 122 3.28 -13.05 -5.26
N SER A 123 2.07 -12.90 -5.80
CA SER A 123 1.01 -13.90 -5.75
C SER A 123 0.12 -13.84 -6.98
N LYS A 124 -0.54 -14.94 -7.31
CA LYS A 124 -1.66 -14.98 -8.27
C LYS A 124 -3.01 -14.62 -7.64
N ASN A 125 -3.06 -14.52 -6.34
CA ASN A 125 -4.26 -14.18 -5.58
C ASN A 125 -4.04 -12.92 -4.74
N VAL A 126 -5.05 -12.05 -4.67
CA VAL A 126 -4.98 -10.80 -3.91
C VAL A 126 -4.73 -11.02 -2.41
N LEU A 127 -5.20 -12.12 -1.86
CA LEU A 127 -4.97 -12.53 -0.47
C LEU A 127 -3.90 -13.62 -0.33
N GLY A 128 -2.94 -13.63 -1.25
CA GLY A 128 -1.78 -14.50 -1.15
C GLY A 128 -2.06 -16.00 -1.39
N PRO A 129 -1.13 -16.85 -0.95
CA PRO A 129 0.10 -16.48 -0.27
C PRO A 129 1.03 -15.69 -1.19
N TYR A 130 1.64 -14.63 -0.66
CA TYR A 130 2.70 -13.90 -1.33
C TYR A 130 4.03 -14.59 -1.07
N ILE A 131 4.79 -14.81 -2.12
CA ILE A 131 6.07 -15.52 -2.07
C ILE A 131 7.17 -14.58 -2.56
N GLU A 132 8.24 -14.45 -1.80
CA GLU A 132 9.44 -13.74 -2.23
C GLU A 132 10.13 -14.52 -3.36
N PRO A 133 10.34 -13.92 -4.55
CA PRO A 133 10.98 -14.63 -5.66
C PRO A 133 12.46 -14.93 -5.38
N ASP A 134 13.12 -14.09 -4.59
CA ASP A 134 14.48 -14.30 -4.13
C ASP A 134 14.59 -14.00 -2.64
N LYS A 135 14.89 -15.04 -1.84
CA LYS A 135 15.09 -14.92 -0.39
C LYS A 135 16.50 -14.54 0.02
N LYS A 136 17.39 -14.27 -0.94
CA LYS A 136 18.81 -13.97 -0.67
C LYS A 136 19.13 -12.49 -0.77
N THR A 137 18.27 -11.72 -1.40
CA THR A 137 18.50 -10.30 -1.64
C THR A 137 17.23 -9.48 -1.44
N TRP A 138 17.38 -8.20 -1.33
CA TRP A 138 16.31 -7.19 -1.22
C TRP A 138 16.38 -6.22 -2.41
N MET A 139 15.30 -5.48 -2.64
CA MET A 139 15.21 -4.62 -3.82
C MET A 139 16.04 -3.33 -3.67
N ASP A 140 15.95 -2.67 -2.52
CA ASP A 140 16.61 -1.38 -2.31
C ASP A 140 16.91 -1.16 -0.81
N ASN A 141 17.85 -0.26 -0.50
CA ASN A 141 18.24 0.14 0.85
C ASN A 141 17.50 1.41 1.32
N ARG A 142 16.25 1.54 0.93
CA ARG A 142 15.32 2.61 1.33
C ARG A 142 14.09 2.01 1.98
N ILE A 143 13.14 2.85 2.35
CA ILE A 143 11.87 2.45 2.96
C ILE A 143 10.68 3.04 2.21
N ASP A 144 9.49 2.69 2.65
CA ASP A 144 8.21 3.26 2.23
C ASP A 144 8.01 3.17 0.71
N PRO A 145 8.05 1.94 0.17
CA PRO A 145 7.91 1.74 -1.26
C PRO A 145 6.50 2.10 -1.74
N LYS A 146 6.41 2.82 -2.85
CA LYS A 146 5.18 3.07 -3.57
C LYS A 146 5.39 2.88 -5.06
N VAL A 147 4.75 1.90 -5.65
CA VAL A 147 4.79 1.68 -7.10
C VAL A 147 3.77 2.57 -7.79
N PHE A 148 4.22 3.24 -8.83
CA PHE A 148 3.41 4.06 -9.71
C PHE A 148 3.55 3.56 -11.15
N LYS A 149 2.43 3.41 -11.83
CA LYS A 149 2.38 3.14 -13.26
C LYS A 149 1.94 4.41 -13.98
N ASP A 150 2.79 4.92 -14.84
CA ASP A 150 2.51 6.09 -15.66
C ASP A 150 1.58 5.76 -16.84
N ASP A 151 1.03 6.78 -17.48
CA ASP A 151 0.08 6.65 -18.58
C ASP A 151 0.67 5.92 -19.80
N ASP A 152 2.00 6.03 -20.00
CA ASP A 152 2.73 5.28 -21.03
C ASP A 152 3.01 3.82 -20.66
N GLY A 153 2.60 3.39 -19.47
CA GLY A 153 2.81 2.05 -18.92
C GLY A 153 4.14 1.85 -18.20
N GLN A 154 5.00 2.88 -18.16
CA GLN A 154 6.26 2.80 -17.43
C GLN A 154 6.01 2.73 -15.92
N LEU A 155 6.72 1.82 -15.24
CA LEU A 155 6.68 1.68 -13.80
C LEU A 155 7.80 2.48 -13.13
N TYR A 156 7.47 3.10 -12.03
CA TYR A 156 8.40 3.76 -11.12
C TYR A 156 8.12 3.31 -9.68
N MET A 157 9.16 3.30 -8.85
CA MET A 157 9.01 3.15 -7.41
C MET A 157 9.47 4.44 -6.73
N TYR A 158 8.60 5.01 -5.90
CA TYR A 158 8.96 6.08 -4.97
C TYR A 158 9.34 5.47 -3.63
N MET A 159 10.32 6.06 -2.97
CA MET A 159 10.93 5.53 -1.75
C MET A 159 11.42 6.67 -0.87
N VAL A 160 11.56 6.40 0.42
CA VAL A 160 12.12 7.34 1.39
C VAL A 160 13.51 6.87 1.84
N ARG A 161 14.43 7.80 2.00
CA ARG A 161 15.67 7.62 2.74
C ARG A 161 15.72 8.65 3.86
N PHE A 162 15.93 8.16 5.09
CA PHE A 162 15.93 9.01 6.28
C PHE A 162 17.33 9.12 6.93
N THR A 163 18.33 8.43 6.41
CA THR A 163 19.67 8.41 6.97
C THR A 163 20.50 9.65 6.65
N ASP A 164 20.07 10.43 5.65
CA ASP A 164 20.75 11.65 5.19
C ASP A 164 19.76 12.83 5.16
N GLY A 165 18.91 12.94 6.18
CA GLY A 165 17.71 13.76 6.14
C GLY A 165 16.55 13.04 5.43
N ASN A 166 15.32 13.47 5.66
CA ASN A 166 14.16 12.90 5.01
C ASN A 166 14.15 13.28 3.51
N THR A 167 14.54 12.35 2.67
CA THR A 167 14.61 12.52 1.22
C THR A 167 13.69 11.57 0.49
N ILE A 168 13.04 12.07 -0.56
CA ILE A 168 12.18 11.29 -1.44
C ILE A 168 12.95 10.95 -2.71
N TRP A 169 12.91 9.68 -3.07
CA TRP A 169 13.63 9.13 -4.21
C TRP A 169 12.64 8.49 -5.19
N GLY A 170 12.95 8.61 -6.47
CA GLY A 170 12.27 7.88 -7.54
C GLY A 170 13.24 6.96 -8.25
N ARG A 171 12.77 5.78 -8.66
CA ARG A 171 13.56 4.85 -9.45
C ARG A 171 12.69 4.21 -10.54
N LYS A 172 13.19 4.24 -11.77
CA LYS A 172 12.54 3.57 -12.89
C LYS A 172 12.60 2.05 -12.71
N MET A 173 11.50 1.37 -13.00
CA MET A 173 11.42 -0.08 -12.93
C MET A 173 11.37 -0.68 -14.34
N LYS A 174 12.02 -1.81 -14.52
CA LYS A 174 11.95 -2.63 -15.74
C LYS A 174 10.69 -3.51 -15.70
N ASN A 175 10.39 -4.04 -14.55
CA ASN A 175 9.21 -4.83 -14.22
C ASN A 175 8.97 -4.73 -12.69
N PRO A 176 7.89 -5.30 -12.15
CA PRO A 176 7.62 -5.20 -10.70
C PRO A 176 8.71 -5.74 -9.77
N ALA A 177 9.62 -6.60 -10.24
CA ALA A 177 10.68 -7.20 -9.43
C ALA A 177 12.08 -6.59 -9.68
N GLU A 178 12.23 -5.75 -10.72
CA GLU A 178 13.55 -5.27 -11.16
C GLU A 178 13.55 -3.79 -11.49
N PHE A 179 14.60 -3.09 -11.10
CA PHE A 179 14.86 -1.72 -11.51
C PHE A 179 15.56 -1.63 -12.88
N ALA A 180 15.31 -0.52 -13.59
CA ALA A 180 15.88 -0.22 -14.91
C ALA A 180 16.96 0.85 -14.89
N GLY A 181 17.30 1.42 -13.73
CA GLY A 181 18.27 2.50 -13.64
C GLY A 181 18.65 2.83 -12.21
N GLU A 182 19.46 3.86 -12.06
CA GLU A 182 19.85 4.37 -10.75
C GLU A 182 18.72 5.18 -10.11
N PRO A 183 18.63 5.20 -8.77
CA PRO A 183 17.68 6.03 -8.07
C PRO A 183 18.06 7.52 -8.18
N VAL A 184 17.04 8.37 -8.26
CA VAL A 184 17.17 9.82 -8.34
C VAL A 184 16.53 10.45 -7.10
N CYS A 185 17.27 11.29 -6.39
CA CYS A 185 16.70 12.11 -5.33
C CYS A 185 15.82 13.19 -5.96
N LEU A 186 14.55 13.21 -5.60
CA LEU A 186 13.56 14.14 -6.13
C LEU A 186 13.48 15.41 -5.30
N PHE A 187 13.45 15.27 -3.99
CA PHE A 187 13.46 16.38 -3.04
C PHE A 187 13.85 15.93 -1.63
N ALA A 188 14.25 16.88 -0.82
CA ALA A 188 14.57 16.72 0.59
C ALA A 188 13.68 17.62 1.42
N SER A 189 13.54 17.30 2.71
CA SER A 189 12.92 18.19 3.68
C SER A 189 13.69 19.52 3.77
N LEU A 190 12.96 20.62 3.96
CA LEU A 190 13.55 21.94 4.13
C LEU A 190 13.98 22.12 5.59
N PRO A 191 15.26 22.48 5.85
CA PRO A 191 15.73 22.76 7.20
C PRO A 191 14.91 23.86 7.88
N ASP A 192 14.76 23.77 9.20
CA ASP A 192 14.07 24.77 10.03
C ASP A 192 12.60 25.00 9.67
N THR A 193 11.96 24.03 9.02
CA THR A 193 10.52 24.05 8.72
C THR A 193 9.79 22.91 9.43
N TRP A 194 8.45 22.87 9.29
CA TRP A 194 7.64 21.76 9.80
C TRP A 194 8.05 20.38 9.25
N GLU A 195 8.75 20.35 8.11
CA GLU A 195 9.21 19.09 7.46
C GLU A 195 10.36 18.43 8.23
N THR A 196 11.06 19.17 9.10
CA THR A 196 12.21 18.67 9.87
C THR A 196 11.96 18.63 11.38
N MET A 197 10.70 18.71 11.82
CA MET A 197 10.35 18.81 13.24
C MET A 197 10.74 17.61 14.10
N ASP A 198 10.97 16.45 13.52
CA ASP A 198 11.31 15.23 14.26
C ASP A 198 12.81 14.92 14.37
N ASN A 199 13.67 15.86 13.93
CA ASN A 199 15.14 15.74 13.96
C ASN A 199 15.70 14.44 13.38
N ARG A 200 14.98 13.77 12.50
CA ARG A 200 15.52 12.65 11.73
C ARG A 200 16.37 13.19 10.58
N VAL A 201 17.53 13.68 10.96
CA VAL A 201 18.54 14.18 10.04
C VAL A 201 19.63 13.14 9.91
#